data_8a54803b6cfb4ccf0737c6e7efbc1820
#
_entry.id   8a54803b6cfb4ccf0737c6e7efbc1820
#
_cell.length_a   1.000
_cell.length_b   1.000
_cell.length_c   1.000
_cell.angle_alpha   90.00
_cell.angle_beta   90.00
_cell.angle_gamma   90.00
#
_symmetry.space_group_name_H-M   'P 1'
#
loop_
_entity.id
_entity.type
_entity.pdbx_description
1 polymer ?
#
loop_
_entity_poly.entity_id
_entity_poly.type
_entity_poly.pdbx_seq_one_letter_code
_entity_poly.pdbx_strand_id
1 'polypeptide(L)'
;MLSSRSVTPISRSFPNFPDKMLKASYTPYTLHFKVPSGTSRGILTEKETYFVKVWDDAAPDRCGLGECALFRGLGVDDRPEYESVLQQVCREIDRYESLDLSAWSSIRFGVETALLDWQNGGRRVVYPSDFVTGGRGITINGLIWMGDKRTMAARIEEKLAAGFSCIKLKIGAIDFDDECDLLAFIRSRYGRDTIELRVDANGAFAPDRALECLKRLSDYDLHSIEQPIRAGQWEAMARLCEASPLPVALDEELIGVSGVAAKVDLLEAIAPQYVVLKPSLIGGFSGVQEWIDAARARGIGWWITSALESNVGLNAIAQFTATLPVNMPQGLGTGALYTNNIPSPLEQVGEVLRYNPAGGWNFSELSWR
;
A
#
# COMPACT_ATOMS: atom_id res chain seq x y z
N MET A 1 27.44 17.26 18.82
CA MET A 1 27.32 15.89 19.34
C MET A 1 25.85 15.54 19.44
N LEU A 2 25.27 14.94 18.39
CA LEU A 2 23.88 14.48 18.38
C LEU A 2 23.89 13.03 18.86
N SER A 3 23.25 12.79 19.99
CA SER A 3 23.08 11.48 20.64
C SER A 3 22.33 10.54 19.68
N SER A 4 23.02 9.52 19.19
CA SER A 4 22.42 8.39 18.48
C SER A 4 21.57 7.59 19.47
N ARG A 5 20.26 7.85 19.49
CA ARG A 5 19.34 6.90 20.11
C ARG A 5 19.31 5.65 19.24
N SER A 6 19.87 4.58 19.74
CA SER A 6 19.74 3.25 19.16
C SER A 6 18.28 2.87 19.13
N VAL A 7 17.69 2.88 17.93
CA VAL A 7 16.36 2.30 17.69
C VAL A 7 16.55 0.79 17.71
N THR A 8 16.10 0.16 18.78
CA THR A 8 16.05 -1.31 18.90
C THR A 8 15.23 -1.85 17.72
N PRO A 9 15.71 -2.87 16.98
CA PRO A 9 14.92 -3.48 15.92
C PRO A 9 13.63 -4.03 16.53
N ILE A 10 12.48 -3.66 15.97
CA ILE A 10 11.19 -4.25 16.33
C ILE A 10 11.14 -5.61 15.62
N SER A 11 11.93 -6.56 16.10
CA SER A 11 11.72 -7.99 15.84
C SER A 11 10.48 -8.41 16.64
N ARG A 12 9.30 -8.07 16.14
CA ARG A 12 8.08 -8.68 16.65
C ARG A 12 7.83 -9.93 15.81
N SER A 13 8.33 -11.08 16.31
CA SER A 13 7.70 -12.35 15.96
C SER A 13 6.20 -12.19 16.20
N PHE A 14 5.36 -12.67 15.27
CA PHE A 14 3.91 -12.72 15.48
C PHE A 14 3.67 -13.42 16.84
N PRO A 15 2.70 -12.94 17.63
CA PRO A 15 2.44 -13.50 18.95
C PRO A 15 2.03 -14.96 18.82
N ASN A 16 2.77 -15.83 19.50
CA ASN A 16 2.42 -17.23 19.64
C ASN A 16 1.27 -17.36 20.65
N PHE A 17 0.22 -18.12 20.31
CA PHE A 17 -0.97 -18.33 21.17
C PHE A 17 -1.10 -19.79 21.62
N PRO A 18 -0.09 -20.41 22.27
CA PRO A 18 0.01 -21.86 22.50
C PRO A 18 -1.15 -22.45 23.30
N ASP A 19 -1.90 -21.64 24.06
CA ASP A 19 -2.98 -22.08 24.94
C ASP A 19 -4.39 -21.63 24.47
N LYS A 20 -4.54 -21.15 23.24
CA LYS A 20 -5.79 -20.64 22.71
C LYS A 20 -6.32 -21.50 21.58
N MET A 21 -7.60 -21.88 21.67
CA MET A 21 -8.34 -22.52 20.58
C MET A 21 -9.05 -21.42 19.76
N LEU A 22 -8.29 -20.78 18.89
CA LEU A 22 -8.84 -19.76 18.00
C LEU A 22 -9.71 -20.42 16.92
N LYS A 23 -10.78 -19.73 16.59
CA LYS A 23 -11.64 -20.01 15.44
C LYS A 23 -11.59 -18.87 14.45
N ALA A 24 -11.82 -19.17 13.19
CA ALA A 24 -11.93 -18.18 12.16
C ALA A 24 -13.04 -18.50 11.17
N SER A 25 -13.61 -17.46 10.59
CA SER A 25 -14.49 -17.53 9.44
C SER A 25 -14.16 -16.39 8.48
N TYR A 26 -14.62 -16.52 7.24
CA TYR A 26 -14.45 -15.46 6.25
C TYR A 26 -15.78 -15.16 5.54
N THR A 27 -15.84 -13.98 4.91
CA THR A 27 -16.94 -13.60 4.03
C THR A 27 -16.41 -12.86 2.81
N PRO A 28 -16.84 -13.21 1.59
CA PRO A 28 -16.52 -12.41 0.40
C PRO A 28 -17.30 -11.10 0.43
N TYR A 29 -16.69 -10.07 -0.18
CA TYR A 29 -17.30 -8.76 -0.34
C TYR A 29 -16.85 -8.12 -1.65
N THR A 30 -17.73 -7.40 -2.33
CA THR A 30 -17.39 -6.65 -3.54
C THR A 30 -17.49 -5.17 -3.26
N LEU A 31 -16.37 -4.47 -3.40
CA LEU A 31 -16.30 -3.01 -3.32
C LEU A 31 -16.63 -2.41 -4.69
N HIS A 32 -17.47 -1.38 -4.74
CA HIS A 32 -17.88 -0.69 -5.97
C HIS A 32 -17.27 0.70 -6.01
N PHE A 33 -16.50 1.00 -7.06
CA PHE A 33 -15.90 2.33 -7.21
C PHE A 33 -16.96 3.40 -7.46
N LYS A 34 -16.82 4.57 -6.82
CA LYS A 34 -17.67 5.75 -7.07
C LYS A 34 -17.49 6.29 -8.49
N VAL A 35 -16.26 6.22 -8.99
CA VAL A 35 -15.88 6.65 -10.33
C VAL A 35 -14.96 5.57 -10.90
N PRO A 36 -15.19 5.11 -12.13
CA PRO A 36 -14.28 4.17 -12.78
C PRO A 36 -12.83 4.67 -12.71
N SER A 37 -11.93 3.83 -12.22
CA SER A 37 -10.53 4.20 -11.95
C SER A 37 -9.63 3.61 -13.02
N GLY A 38 -9.02 4.48 -13.85
CA GLY A 38 -8.09 4.08 -14.90
C GLY A 38 -6.74 3.65 -14.34
N THR A 39 -6.29 2.46 -14.73
CA THR A 39 -4.96 1.91 -14.43
C THR A 39 -4.28 1.48 -15.72
N SER A 40 -2.99 1.18 -15.70
CA SER A 40 -2.26 0.60 -16.84
C SER A 40 -2.81 -0.78 -17.28
N ARG A 41 -3.62 -1.44 -16.45
CA ARG A 41 -4.23 -2.76 -16.71
C ARG A 41 -5.69 -2.69 -17.12
N GLY A 42 -6.27 -1.50 -17.20
CA GLY A 42 -7.67 -1.29 -17.56
C GLY A 42 -8.42 -0.43 -16.53
N ILE A 43 -9.72 -0.38 -16.70
CA ILE A 43 -10.63 0.42 -15.88
C ILE A 43 -11.22 -0.48 -14.79
N LEU A 44 -11.04 -0.08 -13.52
CA LEU A 44 -11.63 -0.74 -12.38
C LEU A 44 -12.97 -0.10 -12.02
N THR A 45 -14.02 -0.90 -11.95
CA THR A 45 -15.36 -0.52 -11.46
C THR A 45 -15.72 -1.21 -10.17
N GLU A 46 -15.09 -2.37 -9.91
CA GLU A 46 -15.31 -3.21 -8.74
C GLU A 46 -13.98 -3.78 -8.24
N LYS A 47 -13.93 -4.14 -6.97
CA LYS A 47 -12.81 -4.87 -6.37
C LYS A 47 -13.35 -5.94 -5.43
N GLU A 48 -13.02 -7.18 -5.74
CA GLU A 48 -13.30 -8.32 -4.86
C GLU A 48 -12.36 -8.29 -3.65
N THR A 49 -12.89 -8.58 -2.48
CA THR A 49 -12.12 -8.71 -1.25
C THR A 49 -12.79 -9.74 -0.33
N TYR A 50 -12.06 -10.20 0.70
CA TYR A 50 -12.58 -11.13 1.70
C TYR A 50 -12.27 -10.59 3.09
N PHE A 51 -13.26 -10.59 3.99
CA PHE A 51 -13.03 -10.29 5.38
C PHE A 51 -12.83 -11.57 6.17
N VAL A 52 -11.88 -11.57 7.09
CA VAL A 52 -11.61 -12.67 8.03
C VAL A 52 -11.91 -12.20 9.43
N LYS A 53 -12.68 -13.02 10.17
CA LYS A 53 -12.97 -12.82 11.58
C LYS A 53 -12.30 -13.93 12.38
N VAL A 54 -11.61 -13.55 13.47
CA VAL A 54 -10.94 -14.47 14.41
C VAL A 54 -11.50 -14.25 15.82
N TRP A 55 -11.79 -15.33 16.55
CA TRP A 55 -12.29 -15.25 17.93
C TRP A 55 -11.87 -16.48 18.74
N ASP A 56 -12.10 -16.41 20.04
CA ASP A 56 -12.00 -17.51 20.99
C ASP A 56 -13.38 -17.75 21.60
N ASP A 57 -13.86 -19.00 21.64
CA ASP A 57 -15.19 -19.33 22.22
C ASP A 57 -15.28 -18.97 23.71
N ALA A 58 -14.15 -18.87 24.41
CA ALA A 58 -14.10 -18.41 25.80
C ALA A 58 -14.43 -16.90 25.95
N ALA A 59 -14.32 -16.12 24.85
CA ALA A 59 -14.60 -14.70 24.81
C ALA A 59 -15.20 -14.30 23.44
N PRO A 60 -16.42 -14.77 23.10
CA PRO A 60 -16.98 -14.65 21.74
C PRO A 60 -17.24 -13.20 21.31
N ASP A 61 -17.44 -12.27 22.25
CA ASP A 61 -17.61 -10.86 21.97
C ASP A 61 -16.31 -10.17 21.55
N ARG A 62 -15.16 -10.79 21.81
CA ARG A 62 -13.84 -10.33 21.39
C ARG A 62 -13.48 -10.98 20.06
N CYS A 63 -13.71 -10.28 18.97
CA CYS A 63 -13.32 -10.76 17.65
C CYS A 63 -12.36 -9.80 16.96
N GLY A 64 -11.29 -10.34 16.38
CA GLY A 64 -10.41 -9.62 15.48
C GLY A 64 -10.94 -9.68 14.05
N LEU A 65 -10.73 -8.61 13.29
CA LEU A 65 -11.16 -8.49 11.90
C LEU A 65 -10.00 -8.07 11.02
N GLY A 66 -9.86 -8.73 9.87
CA GLY A 66 -8.89 -8.38 8.84
C GLY A 66 -9.50 -8.45 7.44
N GLU A 67 -8.79 -7.89 6.48
CA GLU A 67 -9.17 -7.88 5.07
C GLU A 67 -8.12 -8.60 4.23
N CYS A 68 -8.48 -9.73 3.64
CA CYS A 68 -7.70 -10.41 2.61
C CYS A 68 -7.97 -9.71 1.27
N ALA A 69 -7.21 -8.65 1.01
CA ALA A 69 -7.46 -7.69 -0.05
C ALA A 69 -6.94 -8.18 -1.42
N LEU A 70 -7.50 -9.28 -1.92
CA LEU A 70 -7.15 -9.84 -3.22
C LEU A 70 -7.17 -8.77 -4.31
N PHE A 71 -6.13 -8.74 -5.14
CA PHE A 71 -6.06 -7.84 -6.29
C PHE A 71 -5.98 -8.64 -7.59
N ARG A 72 -7.12 -8.80 -8.26
CA ARG A 72 -7.20 -9.53 -9.53
C ARG A 72 -6.32 -8.88 -10.62
N GLY A 73 -5.60 -9.70 -11.34
CA GLY A 73 -4.67 -9.29 -12.40
C GLY A 73 -3.36 -8.66 -11.93
N LEU A 74 -3.11 -8.62 -10.59
CA LEU A 74 -1.89 -8.06 -10.04
C LEU A 74 -1.26 -8.91 -8.92
N GLY A 75 -2.06 -9.34 -7.96
CA GLY A 75 -1.58 -10.11 -6.81
C GLY A 75 -0.99 -11.45 -7.21
N VAL A 76 0.09 -11.88 -6.54
CA VAL A 76 0.69 -13.21 -6.74
C VAL A 76 -0.29 -14.34 -6.39
N ASP A 77 -1.24 -14.04 -5.53
CA ASP A 77 -2.29 -14.91 -5.03
C ASP A 77 -3.60 -14.83 -5.83
N ASP A 78 -3.62 -14.15 -6.99
CA ASP A 78 -4.72 -14.22 -7.95
C ASP A 78 -4.75 -15.58 -8.66
N ARG A 79 -5.23 -16.59 -7.94
CA ARG A 79 -5.26 -17.99 -8.37
C ARG A 79 -6.63 -18.60 -8.11
N PRO A 80 -7.02 -19.63 -8.88
CA PRO A 80 -8.31 -20.33 -8.68
C PRO A 80 -8.48 -20.93 -7.27
N GLU A 81 -7.37 -21.32 -6.63
CA GLU A 81 -7.33 -21.94 -5.31
C GLU A 81 -7.52 -20.94 -4.15
N TYR A 82 -7.60 -19.64 -4.42
CA TYR A 82 -7.61 -18.60 -3.40
C TYR A 82 -8.60 -18.84 -2.26
N GLU A 83 -9.86 -19.06 -2.59
CA GLU A 83 -10.91 -19.28 -1.58
C GLU A 83 -10.73 -20.59 -0.83
N SER A 84 -10.25 -21.66 -1.49
CA SER A 84 -9.98 -22.94 -0.84
C SER A 84 -8.82 -22.85 0.16
N VAL A 85 -7.78 -22.09 -0.16
CA VAL A 85 -6.66 -21.81 0.76
C VAL A 85 -7.12 -20.94 1.92
N LEU A 86 -7.90 -19.89 1.66
CA LEU A 86 -8.47 -19.06 2.72
C LEU A 86 -9.34 -19.88 3.68
N GLN A 87 -10.15 -20.80 3.15
CA GLN A 87 -10.94 -21.73 3.94
C GLN A 87 -10.07 -22.66 4.79
N GLN A 88 -8.97 -23.18 4.23
CA GLN A 88 -8.01 -24.00 4.97
C GLN A 88 -7.37 -23.18 6.11
N VAL A 89 -6.93 -21.97 5.83
CA VAL A 89 -6.34 -21.08 6.85
C VAL A 89 -7.32 -20.82 7.99
N CYS A 90 -8.61 -20.60 7.69
CA CYS A 90 -9.63 -20.42 8.72
C CYS A 90 -9.83 -21.68 9.58
N ARG A 91 -9.75 -22.87 8.99
CA ARG A 91 -9.84 -24.15 9.75
C ARG A 91 -8.62 -24.41 10.64
N GLU A 92 -7.46 -23.91 10.24
CA GLU A 92 -6.17 -24.15 10.90
C GLU A 92 -5.62 -22.91 11.59
N ILE A 93 -6.47 -21.94 11.92
CA ILE A 93 -6.07 -20.63 12.44
C ILE A 93 -5.27 -20.71 13.75
N ASP A 94 -5.54 -21.71 14.58
CA ASP A 94 -4.80 -22.00 15.81
C ASP A 94 -3.31 -22.37 15.56
N ARG A 95 -3.01 -22.81 14.34
CA ARG A 95 -1.67 -23.17 13.88
C ARG A 95 -1.15 -22.24 12.77
N TYR A 96 -1.65 -21.02 12.71
CA TYR A 96 -1.32 -20.04 11.67
C TYR A 96 0.20 -19.91 11.41
N GLU A 97 1.03 -19.90 12.45
CA GLU A 97 2.48 -19.75 12.32
C GLU A 97 3.16 -20.88 11.55
N SER A 98 2.53 -22.08 11.50
CA SER A 98 3.05 -23.23 10.76
C SER A 98 2.58 -23.28 9.30
N LEU A 99 1.68 -22.39 8.88
CA LEU A 99 1.16 -22.34 7.52
C LEU A 99 2.12 -21.60 6.59
N ASP A 100 2.43 -22.21 5.47
CA ASP A 100 3.18 -21.53 4.41
C ASP A 100 2.26 -20.61 3.58
N LEU A 101 2.28 -19.35 3.88
CA LEU A 101 1.56 -18.28 3.16
C LEU A 101 2.47 -17.42 2.29
N SER A 102 3.65 -17.91 1.93
CA SER A 102 4.64 -17.17 1.11
C SER A 102 4.09 -16.75 -0.26
N ALA A 103 3.19 -17.53 -0.84
CA ALA A 103 2.52 -17.27 -2.12
C ALA A 103 1.12 -16.62 -1.97
N TRP A 104 0.70 -16.26 -0.75
CA TRP A 104 -0.66 -15.83 -0.42
C TRP A 104 -0.63 -14.52 0.37
N SER A 105 -0.06 -13.48 -0.27
CA SER A 105 0.23 -12.19 0.36
C SER A 105 -0.99 -11.51 0.97
N SER A 106 -2.13 -11.47 0.26
CA SER A 106 -3.34 -10.82 0.76
C SER A 106 -4.02 -11.62 1.86
N ILE A 107 -3.98 -12.96 1.79
CA ILE A 107 -4.47 -13.84 2.87
C ILE A 107 -3.61 -13.60 4.12
N ARG A 108 -2.28 -13.61 3.97
CA ARG A 108 -1.36 -13.33 5.07
C ARG A 108 -1.65 -11.98 5.72
N PHE A 109 -1.79 -10.92 4.92
CA PHE A 109 -2.12 -9.58 5.40
C PHE A 109 -3.42 -9.54 6.20
N GLY A 110 -4.48 -10.17 5.67
CA GLY A 110 -5.79 -10.21 6.34
C GLY A 110 -5.76 -10.98 7.65
N VAL A 111 -5.10 -12.12 7.68
CA VAL A 111 -5.00 -12.95 8.90
C VAL A 111 -4.10 -12.29 9.94
N GLU A 112 -2.94 -11.74 9.55
CA GLU A 112 -2.08 -10.94 10.45
C GLU A 112 -2.88 -9.79 11.08
N THR A 113 -3.68 -9.08 10.29
CA THR A 113 -4.54 -7.99 10.78
C THR A 113 -5.56 -8.50 11.80
N ALA A 114 -6.28 -9.59 11.48
CA ALA A 114 -7.30 -10.16 12.36
C ALA A 114 -6.74 -10.65 13.69
N LEU A 115 -5.58 -11.33 13.65
CA LEU A 115 -4.91 -11.83 14.86
C LEU A 115 -4.42 -10.68 15.75
N LEU A 116 -3.79 -9.65 15.17
CA LEU A 116 -3.34 -8.46 15.90
C LEU A 116 -4.50 -7.68 16.51
N ASP A 117 -5.60 -7.50 15.76
CA ASP A 117 -6.79 -6.85 16.28
C ASP A 117 -7.41 -7.67 17.43
N TRP A 118 -7.54 -8.99 17.28
CA TRP A 118 -8.00 -9.87 18.34
C TRP A 118 -7.12 -9.77 19.59
N GLN A 119 -5.79 -9.78 19.43
CA GLN A 119 -4.83 -9.64 20.53
C GLN A 119 -5.02 -8.31 21.27
N ASN A 120 -5.26 -7.22 20.55
CA ASN A 120 -5.47 -5.88 21.10
C ASN A 120 -6.92 -5.61 21.53
N GLY A 121 -7.75 -6.64 21.70
CA GLY A 121 -9.08 -6.55 22.28
C GLY A 121 -10.24 -6.52 21.29
N GLY A 122 -10.00 -6.72 20.00
CA GLY A 122 -11.06 -6.83 18.97
C GLY A 122 -11.79 -5.52 18.67
N ARG A 123 -11.12 -4.39 18.84
CA ARG A 123 -11.68 -3.04 18.67
C ARG A 123 -11.16 -2.31 17.44
N ARG A 124 -10.60 -3.05 16.47
CA ARG A 124 -9.95 -2.51 15.25
C ARG A 124 -8.70 -1.69 15.57
N VAL A 125 -8.09 -1.94 16.72
CA VAL A 125 -6.78 -1.40 17.12
C VAL A 125 -5.73 -2.47 16.85
N VAL A 126 -5.14 -2.42 15.65
CA VAL A 126 -4.13 -3.38 15.19
C VAL A 126 -2.76 -3.05 15.77
N TYR A 127 -2.41 -1.75 15.78
CA TYR A 127 -1.17 -1.23 16.37
C TYR A 127 -1.49 -0.04 17.30
N PRO A 128 -1.50 -0.24 18.62
CA PRO A 128 -1.67 0.85 19.57
C PRO A 128 -0.59 1.93 19.39
N SER A 129 -1.01 3.18 19.19
CA SER A 129 -0.13 4.31 18.92
C SER A 129 -0.88 5.64 19.11
N ASP A 130 -0.18 6.77 19.04
CA ASP A 130 -0.80 8.10 19.06
C ASP A 130 -1.74 8.35 17.87
N PHE A 131 -1.62 7.58 16.80
CA PHE A 131 -2.54 7.66 15.66
C PHE A 131 -3.96 7.25 16.07
N VAL A 132 -4.12 6.10 16.74
CA VAL A 132 -5.45 5.58 17.12
C VAL A 132 -6.09 6.36 18.29
N THR A 133 -5.33 7.19 18.99
CA THR A 133 -5.84 8.11 20.00
C THR A 133 -6.19 9.50 19.44
N GLY A 134 -5.96 9.72 18.14
CA GLY A 134 -6.18 11.01 17.48
C GLY A 134 -5.08 12.04 17.71
N GLY A 135 -4.00 11.68 18.42
CA GLY A 135 -2.90 12.59 18.74
C GLY A 135 -1.94 12.87 17.57
N ARG A 136 -1.92 12.00 16.56
CA ARG A 136 -1.05 12.13 15.38
C ARG A 136 -1.77 11.72 14.11
N GLY A 137 -1.57 12.46 13.01
CA GLY A 137 -1.97 12.07 11.66
C GLY A 137 -0.80 11.57 10.82
N ILE A 138 -1.11 11.08 9.62
CA ILE A 138 -0.14 10.66 8.61
C ILE A 138 -0.30 11.58 7.40
N THR A 139 0.77 12.25 6.98
CA THR A 139 0.77 13.01 5.73
C THR A 139 0.70 12.06 4.55
N ILE A 140 -0.22 12.31 3.62
CA ILE A 140 -0.45 11.50 2.43
C ILE A 140 -0.29 12.33 1.15
N ASN A 141 0.10 11.66 0.06
CA ASN A 141 0.12 12.29 -1.25
C ASN A 141 -1.30 12.39 -1.86
N GLY A 142 -1.52 13.43 -2.65
CA GLY A 142 -2.67 13.55 -3.52
C GLY A 142 -2.48 12.69 -4.78
N LEU A 143 -3.32 11.68 -4.98
CA LEU A 143 -3.25 10.80 -6.15
C LEU A 143 -4.09 11.36 -7.30
N ILE A 144 -3.47 11.47 -8.49
CA ILE A 144 -4.12 11.81 -9.75
C ILE A 144 -4.19 10.54 -10.60
N TRP A 145 -5.39 9.98 -10.70
CA TRP A 145 -5.68 8.82 -11.54
C TRP A 145 -5.58 9.15 -13.03
N MET A 146 -5.25 8.13 -13.84
CA MET A 146 -5.26 8.23 -15.30
C MET A 146 -6.63 8.70 -15.81
N GLY A 147 -6.61 9.48 -16.88
CA GLY A 147 -7.76 10.05 -17.54
C GLY A 147 -7.30 10.86 -18.75
N ASP A 148 -8.21 11.52 -19.45
CA ASP A 148 -7.81 12.52 -20.43
C ASP A 148 -7.13 13.75 -19.77
N LYS A 149 -6.37 14.51 -20.54
CA LYS A 149 -5.63 15.69 -20.07
C LYS A 149 -6.49 16.67 -19.28
N ARG A 150 -7.72 16.94 -19.73
CA ARG A 150 -8.65 17.87 -19.06
C ARG A 150 -9.10 17.36 -17.71
N THR A 151 -9.44 16.09 -17.63
CA THR A 151 -9.85 15.43 -16.37
C THR A 151 -8.69 15.41 -15.38
N MET A 152 -7.47 15.09 -15.83
CA MET A 152 -6.29 15.08 -14.96
C MET A 152 -5.97 16.49 -14.47
N ALA A 153 -6.04 17.52 -15.34
CA ALA A 153 -5.83 18.92 -14.93
C ALA A 153 -6.83 19.36 -13.86
N ALA A 154 -8.11 19.03 -14.00
CA ALA A 154 -9.13 19.35 -12.99
C ALA A 154 -8.85 18.67 -11.64
N ARG A 155 -8.42 17.40 -11.64
CA ARG A 155 -8.02 16.68 -10.42
C ARG A 155 -6.79 17.27 -9.75
N ILE A 156 -5.82 17.75 -10.56
CA ILE A 156 -4.63 18.45 -10.04
C ILE A 156 -5.06 19.73 -9.32
N GLU A 157 -5.90 20.56 -9.95
CA GLU A 157 -6.41 21.80 -9.34
C GLU A 157 -7.16 21.52 -8.03
N GLU A 158 -7.98 20.43 -7.97
CA GLU A 158 -8.67 20.01 -6.75
C GLU A 158 -7.67 19.70 -5.62
N LYS A 159 -6.60 18.94 -5.91
CA LYS A 159 -5.59 18.57 -4.90
C LYS A 159 -4.77 19.78 -4.44
N LEU A 160 -4.41 20.67 -5.37
CA LEU A 160 -3.73 21.92 -5.04
C LEU A 160 -4.60 22.82 -4.15
N ALA A 161 -5.88 22.98 -4.49
CA ALA A 161 -6.84 23.74 -3.68
C ALA A 161 -7.09 23.12 -2.29
N ALA A 162 -7.00 21.79 -2.17
CA ALA A 162 -7.09 21.08 -0.90
C ALA A 162 -5.79 21.14 -0.05
N GLY A 163 -4.73 21.82 -0.55
CA GLY A 163 -3.49 22.08 0.18
C GLY A 163 -2.52 20.89 0.24
N PHE A 164 -2.57 19.98 -0.74
CA PHE A 164 -1.58 18.90 -0.81
C PHE A 164 -0.20 19.44 -1.16
N SER A 165 0.80 19.08 -0.36
CA SER A 165 2.23 19.38 -0.57
C SER A 165 2.95 18.34 -1.42
N CYS A 166 2.32 17.16 -1.64
CA CYS A 166 2.83 16.11 -2.52
C CYS A 166 1.72 15.61 -3.45
N ILE A 167 2.00 15.60 -4.75
CA ILE A 167 1.08 15.09 -5.78
C ILE A 167 1.77 13.96 -6.55
N LYS A 168 1.08 12.82 -6.66
CA LYS A 168 1.49 11.68 -7.46
C LYS A 168 0.58 11.54 -8.68
N LEU A 169 1.15 11.67 -9.89
CA LEU A 169 0.43 11.49 -11.15
C LEU A 169 0.68 10.08 -11.69
N LYS A 170 -0.39 9.39 -12.08
CA LYS A 170 -0.26 8.21 -12.93
C LYS A 170 -0.06 8.64 -14.37
N ILE A 171 0.98 8.07 -15.02
CA ILE A 171 1.37 8.38 -16.40
C ILE A 171 1.46 7.09 -17.24
N GLY A 172 1.64 7.25 -18.56
CA GLY A 172 1.76 6.13 -19.50
C GLY A 172 0.42 5.69 -20.12
N ALA A 173 -0.65 6.47 -19.99
CA ALA A 173 -1.97 6.16 -20.56
C ALA A 173 -2.43 7.13 -21.65
N ILE A 174 -1.90 8.34 -21.69
CA ILE A 174 -2.17 9.35 -22.73
C ILE A 174 -0.87 9.67 -23.46
N ASP A 175 -0.93 10.58 -24.43
CA ASP A 175 0.27 11.02 -25.12
C ASP A 175 1.29 11.59 -24.13
N PHE A 176 2.56 11.22 -24.30
CA PHE A 176 3.63 11.59 -23.36
C PHE A 176 3.88 13.10 -23.32
N ASP A 177 3.66 13.82 -24.43
CA ASP A 177 3.74 15.27 -24.46
C ASP A 177 2.64 15.91 -23.61
N ASP A 178 1.41 15.36 -23.66
CA ASP A 178 0.32 15.79 -22.80
C ASP A 178 0.59 15.56 -21.31
N GLU A 179 1.25 14.44 -20.95
CA GLU A 179 1.69 14.18 -19.58
C GLU A 179 2.75 15.19 -19.13
N CYS A 180 3.71 15.49 -19.99
CA CYS A 180 4.71 16.53 -19.76
C CYS A 180 4.07 17.92 -19.58
N ASP A 181 3.05 18.26 -20.37
CA ASP A 181 2.35 19.53 -20.25
C ASP A 181 1.62 19.67 -18.89
N LEU A 182 1.06 18.57 -18.36
CA LEU A 182 0.47 18.56 -17.00
C LEU A 182 1.51 18.83 -15.92
N LEU A 183 2.71 18.27 -16.05
CA LEU A 183 3.82 18.52 -15.13
C LEU A 183 4.32 19.97 -15.24
N ALA A 184 4.48 20.47 -16.46
CA ALA A 184 4.84 21.87 -16.74
C ALA A 184 3.81 22.84 -16.15
N PHE A 185 2.51 22.52 -16.27
CA PHE A 185 1.43 23.32 -15.69
C PHE A 185 1.57 23.45 -14.17
N ILE A 186 1.88 22.35 -13.45
CA ILE A 186 2.09 22.41 -12.00
C ILE A 186 3.34 23.25 -11.70
N ARG A 187 4.46 22.99 -12.39
CA ARG A 187 5.74 23.68 -12.15
C ARG A 187 5.72 25.15 -12.51
N SER A 188 4.87 25.57 -13.46
CA SER A 188 4.68 26.99 -13.77
C SER A 188 4.09 27.80 -12.60
N ARG A 189 3.45 27.13 -11.64
CA ARG A 189 2.76 27.75 -10.49
C ARG A 189 3.44 27.48 -9.16
N TYR A 190 4.05 26.28 -9.02
CA TYR A 190 4.60 25.80 -7.76
C TYR A 190 6.00 25.21 -7.99
N GLY A 191 7.00 25.78 -7.35
CA GLY A 191 8.35 25.24 -7.34
C GLY A 191 8.46 23.93 -6.55
N ARG A 192 9.60 23.26 -6.71
CA ARG A 192 9.88 21.97 -6.03
C ARG A 192 9.82 22.06 -4.49
N ASP A 193 10.16 23.23 -3.94
CA ASP A 193 10.16 23.45 -2.49
C ASP A 193 8.73 23.65 -1.91
N THR A 194 7.74 23.85 -2.79
CA THR A 194 6.33 24.02 -2.40
C THR A 194 5.53 22.75 -2.64
N ILE A 195 5.72 22.09 -3.78
CA ILE A 195 5.01 20.87 -4.16
C ILE A 195 6.00 19.80 -4.59
N GLU A 196 6.06 18.70 -3.85
CA GLU A 196 6.72 17.47 -4.27
C GLU A 196 5.90 16.79 -5.37
N LEU A 197 6.52 16.48 -6.51
CA LEU A 197 5.88 15.72 -7.58
C LEU A 197 6.49 14.33 -7.68
N ARG A 198 5.62 13.32 -7.75
CA ARG A 198 5.95 11.93 -8.08
C ARG A 198 5.15 11.51 -9.30
N VAL A 199 5.73 10.65 -10.11
CA VAL A 199 5.01 10.01 -11.22
C VAL A 199 5.06 8.50 -11.09
N ASP A 200 4.03 7.82 -11.61
CA ASP A 200 3.90 6.37 -11.56
C ASP A 200 3.50 5.87 -12.96
N ALA A 201 4.43 5.18 -13.61
CA ALA A 201 4.26 4.68 -14.97
C ALA A 201 3.64 3.26 -14.99
N ASN A 202 3.57 2.55 -13.87
CA ASN A 202 3.09 1.16 -13.79
C ASN A 202 3.64 0.26 -14.91
N GLY A 203 4.92 0.42 -15.27
CA GLY A 203 5.58 -0.37 -16.30
C GLY A 203 5.23 0.00 -17.75
N ALA A 204 4.72 1.21 -18.01
CA ALA A 204 4.23 1.59 -19.33
C ALA A 204 5.33 1.80 -20.36
N PHE A 205 6.54 2.18 -19.96
CA PHE A 205 7.60 2.48 -20.93
C PHE A 205 8.27 1.22 -21.48
N ALA A 206 8.56 1.22 -22.77
CA ALA A 206 9.40 0.21 -23.37
C ALA A 206 10.87 0.41 -22.90
N PRO A 207 11.62 -0.66 -22.57
CA PRO A 207 12.97 -0.55 -21.99
C PRO A 207 13.96 0.27 -22.80
N ASP A 208 13.86 0.23 -24.13
CA ASP A 208 14.72 0.98 -25.06
C ASP A 208 14.39 2.48 -25.12
N ARG A 209 13.19 2.87 -24.74
CA ARG A 209 12.72 4.28 -24.71
C ARG A 209 12.72 4.87 -23.31
N ALA A 210 12.71 4.04 -22.28
CA ALA A 210 12.51 4.48 -20.90
C ALA A 210 13.52 5.56 -20.47
N LEU A 211 14.81 5.38 -20.75
CA LEU A 211 15.84 6.37 -20.35
C LEU A 211 15.63 7.74 -21.01
N GLU A 212 15.18 7.80 -22.26
CA GLU A 212 14.84 9.04 -22.94
C GLU A 212 13.66 9.74 -22.24
N CYS A 213 12.61 8.99 -21.91
CA CYS A 213 11.47 9.51 -21.16
C CYS A 213 11.88 10.02 -19.77
N LEU A 214 12.72 9.28 -19.04
CA LEU A 214 13.17 9.69 -17.70
C LEU A 214 14.03 10.96 -17.74
N LYS A 215 14.89 11.11 -18.76
CA LYS A 215 15.64 12.35 -18.98
C LYS A 215 14.73 13.55 -19.19
N ARG A 216 13.68 13.41 -19.99
CA ARG A 216 12.72 14.48 -20.22
C ARG A 216 11.87 14.79 -18.98
N LEU A 217 11.46 13.74 -18.24
CA LEU A 217 10.74 13.89 -16.98
C LEU A 217 11.57 14.60 -15.91
N SER A 218 12.91 14.47 -15.93
CA SER A 218 13.80 15.13 -14.98
C SER A 218 13.80 16.65 -15.08
N ASP A 219 13.35 17.22 -16.21
CA ASP A 219 13.23 18.68 -16.41
C ASP A 219 12.12 19.30 -15.51
N TYR A 220 11.27 18.47 -14.90
CA TYR A 220 10.16 18.91 -14.04
C TYR A 220 10.45 18.81 -12.54
N ASP A 221 11.70 18.68 -12.12
CA ASP A 221 12.07 18.56 -10.69
C ASP A 221 11.26 17.52 -9.92
N LEU A 222 11.07 16.32 -10.50
CA LEU A 222 10.33 15.24 -9.86
C LEU A 222 11.15 14.61 -8.73
N HIS A 223 10.48 14.19 -7.67
CA HIS A 223 11.09 13.43 -6.59
C HIS A 223 11.50 12.02 -7.08
N SER A 224 10.62 11.35 -7.80
CA SER A 224 10.84 9.97 -8.27
C SER A 224 9.85 9.56 -9.36
N ILE A 225 10.24 8.52 -10.11
CA ILE A 225 9.33 7.75 -10.96
C ILE A 225 9.14 6.35 -10.40
N GLU A 226 7.88 5.91 -10.24
CA GLU A 226 7.51 4.58 -9.81
C GLU A 226 7.36 3.67 -11.02
N GLN A 227 8.01 2.48 -10.98
CA GLN A 227 7.95 1.39 -11.95
C GLN A 227 7.95 1.84 -13.43
N PRO A 228 9.06 2.37 -13.95
CA PRO A 228 9.10 2.90 -15.32
C PRO A 228 8.88 1.85 -16.40
N ILE A 229 9.44 0.65 -16.26
CA ILE A 229 9.28 -0.49 -17.18
C ILE A 229 8.61 -1.66 -16.46
N ARG A 230 8.06 -2.61 -17.22
CA ARG A 230 7.39 -3.80 -16.66
C ARG A 230 8.32 -4.58 -15.75
N ALA A 231 7.76 -5.09 -14.65
CA ALA A 231 8.45 -5.97 -13.71
C ALA A 231 9.01 -7.24 -14.39
N GLY A 232 10.04 -7.84 -13.77
CA GLY A 232 10.69 -9.04 -14.27
C GLY A 232 11.84 -8.77 -15.26
N GLN A 233 12.23 -7.51 -15.47
CA GLN A 233 13.30 -7.09 -16.37
C GLN A 233 14.47 -6.48 -15.57
N TRP A 234 15.02 -7.21 -14.61
CA TRP A 234 15.97 -6.71 -13.62
C TRP A 234 17.20 -6.04 -14.23
N GLU A 235 17.82 -6.64 -15.26
CA GLU A 235 18.98 -6.04 -15.92
C GLU A 235 18.67 -4.70 -16.61
N ALA A 236 17.49 -4.59 -17.23
CA ALA A 236 17.05 -3.35 -17.86
C ALA A 236 16.72 -2.29 -16.81
N MET A 237 16.06 -2.68 -15.72
CA MET A 237 15.74 -1.82 -14.60
C MET A 237 17.01 -1.33 -13.88
N ALA A 238 17.99 -2.21 -13.66
CA ALA A 238 19.29 -1.84 -13.07
C ALA A 238 20.01 -0.78 -13.91
N ARG A 239 20.07 -0.97 -15.24
CA ARG A 239 20.64 0.06 -16.14
C ARG A 239 19.89 1.39 -16.07
N LEU A 240 18.57 1.35 -15.91
CA LEU A 240 17.79 2.58 -15.71
C LEU A 240 18.11 3.24 -14.37
N CYS A 241 18.17 2.49 -13.27
CA CYS A 241 18.51 3.03 -11.95
C CYS A 241 19.90 3.67 -11.92
N GLU A 242 20.87 3.11 -12.66
CA GLU A 242 22.24 3.64 -12.79
C GLU A 242 22.30 4.90 -13.65
N ALA A 243 21.60 4.89 -14.80
CA ALA A 243 21.76 5.94 -15.83
C ALA A 243 20.76 7.09 -15.73
N SER A 244 19.67 6.90 -14.98
CA SER A 244 18.59 7.88 -14.90
C SER A 244 18.97 9.10 -14.04
N PRO A 245 18.71 10.33 -14.51
CA PRO A 245 18.83 11.54 -13.68
C PRO A 245 17.66 11.66 -12.67
N LEU A 246 16.58 10.87 -12.86
CA LEU A 246 15.40 10.86 -12.01
C LEU A 246 15.42 9.57 -11.14
N PRO A 247 15.31 9.69 -9.79
CA PRO A 247 15.27 8.53 -8.91
C PRO A 247 14.14 7.56 -9.26
N VAL A 248 14.45 6.26 -9.25
CA VAL A 248 13.51 5.18 -9.55
C VAL A 248 13.01 4.53 -8.27
N ALA A 249 11.71 4.29 -8.21
CA ALA A 249 11.03 3.55 -7.16
C ALA A 249 10.43 2.25 -7.71
N LEU A 250 10.70 1.11 -7.09
CA LEU A 250 10.13 -0.18 -7.48
C LEU A 250 8.79 -0.40 -6.76
N ASP A 251 7.78 -0.88 -7.49
CA ASP A 251 6.45 -1.26 -7.00
C ASP A 251 6.12 -2.70 -7.40
N GLU A 252 5.68 -2.91 -8.64
CA GLU A 252 5.28 -4.23 -9.14
C GLU A 252 6.44 -5.24 -9.12
N GLU A 253 7.68 -4.79 -9.12
CA GLU A 253 8.87 -5.63 -9.02
C GLU A 253 8.93 -6.43 -7.70
N LEU A 254 8.31 -5.90 -6.63
CA LEU A 254 8.33 -6.52 -5.30
C LEU A 254 7.30 -7.63 -5.14
N ILE A 255 6.29 -7.67 -6.03
CA ILE A 255 5.16 -8.62 -5.92
C ILE A 255 5.64 -10.04 -6.22
N GLY A 256 5.33 -10.97 -5.31
CA GLY A 256 5.71 -12.38 -5.45
C GLY A 256 7.12 -12.71 -4.95
N VAL A 257 7.90 -11.71 -4.54
CA VAL A 257 9.22 -11.94 -3.94
C VAL A 257 9.08 -12.25 -2.46
N SER A 258 9.39 -13.48 -2.08
CA SER A 258 9.21 -13.98 -0.71
C SER A 258 10.54 -14.40 -0.09
N GLY A 259 10.66 -14.17 1.21
CA GLY A 259 11.87 -14.46 1.99
C GLY A 259 12.96 -13.41 1.88
N VAL A 260 13.71 -13.26 2.97
CA VAL A 260 14.72 -12.18 3.13
C VAL A 260 15.81 -12.25 2.06
N ALA A 261 16.30 -13.46 1.73
CA ALA A 261 17.37 -13.62 0.75
C ALA A 261 16.96 -13.11 -0.64
N ALA A 262 15.79 -13.53 -1.15
CA ALA A 262 15.30 -13.09 -2.46
C ALA A 262 15.04 -11.57 -2.52
N LYS A 263 14.59 -10.96 -1.43
CA LYS A 263 14.42 -9.50 -1.31
C LYS A 263 15.75 -8.78 -1.40
N VAL A 264 16.75 -9.30 -0.71
CA VAL A 264 18.13 -8.79 -0.75
C VAL A 264 18.70 -8.89 -2.15
N ASP A 265 18.58 -10.06 -2.79
CA ASP A 265 19.10 -10.32 -4.13
C ASP A 265 18.49 -9.35 -5.17
N LEU A 266 17.17 -9.09 -5.07
CA LEU A 266 16.50 -8.13 -5.95
C LEU A 266 17.05 -6.70 -5.75
N LEU A 267 17.16 -6.25 -4.51
CA LEU A 267 17.64 -4.89 -4.21
C LEU A 267 19.10 -4.70 -4.62
N GLU A 268 19.94 -5.72 -4.47
CA GLU A 268 21.35 -5.68 -4.90
C GLU A 268 21.48 -5.73 -6.45
N ALA A 269 20.64 -6.52 -7.10
CA ALA A 269 20.68 -6.64 -8.56
C ALA A 269 20.21 -5.37 -9.26
N ILE A 270 19.18 -4.68 -8.75
CA ILE A 270 18.57 -3.51 -9.39
C ILE A 270 19.14 -2.19 -8.86
N ALA A 271 19.48 -2.11 -7.57
CA ALA A 271 19.95 -0.93 -6.86
C ALA A 271 19.05 0.31 -7.05
N PRO A 272 17.73 0.23 -6.76
CA PRO A 272 16.81 1.35 -6.90
C PRO A 272 17.07 2.40 -5.82
N GLN A 273 16.57 3.64 -6.02
CA GLN A 273 16.64 4.67 -5.00
C GLN A 273 15.52 4.54 -3.97
N TYR A 274 14.38 3.97 -4.37
CA TYR A 274 13.22 3.77 -3.48
C TYR A 274 12.49 2.45 -3.76
N VAL A 275 11.72 2.01 -2.76
CA VAL A 275 10.73 0.93 -2.90
C VAL A 275 9.37 1.38 -2.37
N VAL A 276 8.30 0.95 -3.04
CA VAL A 276 6.91 1.24 -2.68
C VAL A 276 6.30 0.00 -2.04
N LEU A 277 5.86 0.12 -0.80
CA LEU A 277 5.49 -1.02 0.01
C LEU A 277 3.97 -1.12 0.18
N LYS A 278 3.38 -2.18 -0.41
CA LYS A 278 1.94 -2.49 -0.36
C LYS A 278 1.71 -3.76 0.47
N PRO A 279 1.37 -3.65 1.76
CA PRO A 279 1.32 -4.81 2.65
C PRO A 279 0.50 -5.99 2.13
N SER A 280 -0.64 -5.75 1.53
CA SER A 280 -1.50 -6.81 0.98
C SER A 280 -0.92 -7.53 -0.26
N LEU A 281 0.10 -6.95 -0.94
CA LEU A 281 0.70 -7.54 -2.14
C LEU A 281 2.08 -8.18 -1.92
N ILE A 282 2.77 -7.83 -0.82
CA ILE A 282 4.18 -8.20 -0.62
C ILE A 282 4.44 -9.00 0.66
N GLY A 283 3.43 -9.74 1.14
CA GLY A 283 3.60 -10.69 2.23
C GLY A 283 3.18 -10.19 3.61
N GLY A 284 2.14 -9.33 3.70
CA GLY A 284 1.62 -8.81 4.95
C GLY A 284 2.57 -7.83 5.65
N PHE A 285 2.32 -7.57 6.93
CA PHE A 285 3.17 -6.67 7.72
C PHE A 285 4.57 -7.23 7.94
N SER A 286 4.68 -8.54 8.16
CA SER A 286 5.96 -9.21 8.30
C SER A 286 6.78 -9.12 7.01
N GLY A 287 6.17 -9.32 5.85
CA GLY A 287 6.83 -9.15 4.55
C GLY A 287 7.30 -7.72 4.30
N VAL A 288 6.50 -6.73 4.69
CA VAL A 288 6.88 -5.30 4.62
C VAL A 288 8.06 -4.99 5.55
N GLN A 289 8.07 -5.53 6.77
CA GLN A 289 9.18 -5.30 7.70
C GLN A 289 10.50 -5.85 7.13
N GLU A 290 10.48 -7.04 6.51
CA GLU A 290 11.65 -7.60 5.84
C GLU A 290 12.15 -6.69 4.70
N TRP A 291 11.23 -6.11 3.90
CA TRP A 291 11.59 -5.14 2.86
C TRP A 291 12.20 -3.86 3.43
N ILE A 292 11.61 -3.31 4.51
CA ILE A 292 12.15 -2.12 5.20
C ILE A 292 13.57 -2.37 5.69
N ASP A 293 13.81 -3.52 6.34
CA ASP A 293 15.12 -3.85 6.90
C ASP A 293 16.16 -4.06 5.79
N ALA A 294 15.80 -4.75 4.70
CA ALA A 294 16.67 -4.96 3.54
C ALA A 294 16.99 -3.63 2.82
N ALA A 295 16.00 -2.74 2.64
CA ALA A 295 16.16 -1.43 2.02
C ALA A 295 17.04 -0.50 2.88
N ARG A 296 16.78 -0.42 4.18
CA ARG A 296 17.55 0.41 5.12
C ARG A 296 19.01 0.01 5.18
N ALA A 297 19.32 -1.28 5.17
CA ALA A 297 20.68 -1.79 5.16
C ALA A 297 21.47 -1.36 3.91
N ARG A 298 20.78 -0.92 2.84
CA ARG A 298 21.36 -0.48 1.54
C ARG A 298 21.18 1.00 1.27
N GLY A 299 20.65 1.77 2.23
CA GLY A 299 20.38 3.20 2.04
C GLY A 299 19.25 3.50 1.04
N ILE A 300 18.41 2.51 0.74
CA ILE A 300 17.25 2.65 -0.16
C ILE A 300 16.08 3.24 0.64
N GLY A 301 15.48 4.32 0.10
CA GLY A 301 14.29 4.94 0.66
C GLY A 301 13.04 4.08 0.45
N TRP A 302 11.98 4.36 1.20
CA TRP A 302 10.71 3.64 1.06
C TRP A 302 9.53 4.46 1.56
N TRP A 303 8.33 4.16 1.05
CA TRP A 303 7.07 4.62 1.60
C TRP A 303 6.01 3.52 1.53
N ILE A 304 5.01 3.64 2.39
CA ILE A 304 3.87 2.72 2.44
C ILE A 304 2.75 3.27 1.55
N THR A 305 2.09 2.38 0.81
CA THR A 305 0.89 2.73 0.05
C THR A 305 -0.15 1.61 0.17
N SER A 306 -1.42 1.96 -0.04
CA SER A 306 -2.49 0.97 -0.12
C SER A 306 -2.57 0.36 -1.51
N ALA A 307 -3.12 -0.85 -1.59
CA ALA A 307 -3.48 -1.54 -2.84
C ALA A 307 -5.02 -1.59 -3.01
N LEU A 308 -5.68 -0.47 -2.75
CA LEU A 308 -7.12 -0.29 -2.87
C LEU A 308 -7.93 -1.17 -1.90
N GLU A 309 -7.44 -1.32 -0.68
CA GLU A 309 -8.19 -1.98 0.39
C GLU A 309 -9.44 -1.18 0.76
N SER A 310 -10.41 -1.87 1.39
CA SER A 310 -11.47 -1.19 2.12
C SER A 310 -10.89 -0.42 3.32
N ASN A 311 -11.75 0.30 4.03
CA ASN A 311 -11.33 0.97 5.27
C ASN A 311 -10.80 0.00 6.33
N VAL A 312 -11.11 -1.30 6.28
CA VAL A 312 -10.58 -2.30 7.22
C VAL A 312 -9.07 -2.49 6.97
N GLY A 313 -8.69 -2.80 5.74
CA GLY A 313 -7.28 -2.94 5.37
C GLY A 313 -6.53 -1.62 5.44
N LEU A 314 -7.12 -0.53 4.95
CA LEU A 314 -6.51 0.80 5.02
C LEU A 314 -6.23 1.24 6.47
N ASN A 315 -7.14 0.98 7.40
CA ASN A 315 -6.94 1.24 8.82
C ASN A 315 -5.74 0.47 9.38
N ALA A 316 -5.62 -0.80 9.04
CA ALA A 316 -4.52 -1.64 9.49
C ALA A 316 -3.17 -1.14 8.93
N ILE A 317 -3.13 -0.77 7.64
CA ILE A 317 -1.94 -0.18 7.00
C ILE A 317 -1.58 1.17 7.63
N ALA A 318 -2.56 2.04 7.87
CA ALA A 318 -2.33 3.35 8.50
C ALA A 318 -1.77 3.21 9.91
N GLN A 319 -2.32 2.30 10.72
CA GLN A 319 -1.83 2.04 12.07
C GLN A 319 -0.41 1.47 12.07
N PHE A 320 -0.11 0.52 11.17
CA PHE A 320 1.26 0.01 10.99
C PHE A 320 2.22 1.15 10.58
N THR A 321 1.84 1.95 9.60
CA THR A 321 2.63 3.09 9.11
C THR A 321 2.93 4.08 10.24
N ALA A 322 1.96 4.35 11.12
CA ALA A 322 2.12 5.25 12.26
C ALA A 322 3.15 4.77 13.29
N THR A 323 3.49 3.47 13.31
CA THR A 323 4.56 2.94 14.18
C THR A 323 5.96 3.09 13.61
N LEU A 324 6.06 3.47 12.33
CA LEU A 324 7.32 3.57 11.60
C LEU A 324 7.87 5.01 11.61
N PRO A 325 9.18 5.20 11.47
CA PRO A 325 9.80 6.52 11.39
C PRO A 325 9.63 7.12 9.97
N VAL A 326 8.38 7.37 9.56
CA VAL A 326 8.08 7.96 8.27
C VAL A 326 8.27 9.47 8.31
N ASN A 327 8.93 10.02 7.28
CA ASN A 327 9.27 11.44 7.14
C ASN A 327 8.87 12.04 5.78
N MET A 328 8.16 11.28 4.96
CA MET A 328 7.65 11.70 3.65
C MET A 328 6.17 11.33 3.50
N PRO A 329 5.43 11.97 2.58
CA PRO A 329 4.04 11.65 2.31
C PRO A 329 3.84 10.20 1.86
N GLN A 330 2.84 9.52 2.46
CA GLN A 330 2.50 8.12 2.23
C GLN A 330 1.34 7.97 1.24
N GLY A 331 1.19 6.82 0.61
CA GLY A 331 0.15 6.57 -0.40
C GLY A 331 -1.16 6.02 0.20
N LEU A 332 -1.74 6.66 1.21
CA LEU A 332 -2.87 6.13 1.98
C LEU A 332 -4.21 6.89 1.73
N GLY A 333 -4.31 7.61 0.62
CA GLY A 333 -5.49 8.42 0.29
C GLY A 333 -6.62 7.67 -0.44
N THR A 334 -6.81 6.37 -0.21
CA THR A 334 -7.75 5.52 -0.97
C THR A 334 -9.10 5.27 -0.27
N GLY A 335 -9.28 5.73 0.96
CA GLY A 335 -10.49 5.43 1.76
C GLY A 335 -11.81 5.94 1.18
N ALA A 336 -11.79 6.93 0.30
CA ALA A 336 -12.98 7.53 -0.30
C ALA A 336 -13.40 6.96 -1.66
N LEU A 337 -12.75 5.92 -2.16
CA LEU A 337 -12.94 5.42 -3.53
C LEU A 337 -14.28 4.68 -3.76
N TYR A 338 -14.84 4.07 -2.73
CA TYR A 338 -15.98 3.15 -2.86
C TYR A 338 -17.30 3.74 -2.40
N THR A 339 -18.40 3.32 -3.04
CA THR A 339 -19.77 3.68 -2.66
C THR A 339 -20.23 2.92 -1.43
N ASN A 340 -19.74 1.68 -1.26
CA ASN A 340 -20.09 0.72 -0.20
C ASN A 340 -18.88 0.37 0.68
N ASN A 341 -17.98 1.34 0.94
CA ASN A 341 -16.88 1.10 1.87
C ASN A 341 -17.40 0.88 3.29
N ILE A 342 -16.64 0.14 4.09
CA ILE A 342 -16.97 -0.07 5.51
C ILE A 342 -16.81 1.26 6.26
N PRO A 343 -17.86 1.78 6.91
CA PRO A 343 -17.76 2.97 7.75
C PRO A 343 -16.71 2.78 8.85
N SER A 344 -15.84 3.77 9.03
CA SER A 344 -14.68 3.65 9.92
C SER A 344 -14.33 4.98 10.57
N PRO A 345 -13.51 4.96 11.64
CA PRO A 345 -12.93 6.16 12.25
C PRO A 345 -11.89 6.89 11.39
N LEU A 346 -11.51 6.37 10.22
CA LEU A 346 -10.54 7.03 9.34
C LEU A 346 -11.15 8.27 8.69
N GLU A 347 -10.47 9.38 8.80
CA GLU A 347 -10.85 10.66 8.20
C GLU A 347 -9.67 11.26 7.45
N GLN A 348 -9.91 11.74 6.24
CA GLN A 348 -8.95 12.53 5.50
C GLN A 348 -9.30 14.02 5.61
N VAL A 349 -8.35 14.82 6.12
CA VAL A 349 -8.48 16.28 6.25
C VAL A 349 -7.30 16.92 5.48
N GLY A 350 -7.59 17.46 4.31
CA GLY A 350 -6.53 17.90 3.39
C GLY A 350 -5.58 16.76 3.04
N GLU A 351 -4.29 16.96 3.26
CA GLU A 351 -3.25 15.95 3.04
C GLU A 351 -2.99 15.04 4.26
N VAL A 352 -3.83 15.08 5.29
CA VAL A 352 -3.60 14.30 6.51
C VAL A 352 -4.67 13.24 6.69
N LEU A 353 -4.25 11.99 6.76
CA LEU A 353 -5.08 10.87 7.21
C LEU A 353 -5.05 10.82 8.73
N ARG A 354 -6.22 10.84 9.37
CA ARG A 354 -6.40 10.83 10.82
C ARG A 354 -7.31 9.70 11.26
N TYR A 355 -7.18 9.32 12.52
CA TYR A 355 -8.11 8.45 13.21
C TYR A 355 -8.94 9.29 14.18
N ASN A 356 -10.27 9.27 14.03
CA ASN A 356 -11.19 9.93 14.94
C ASN A 356 -11.67 8.94 16.02
N PRO A 357 -11.19 9.02 17.28
CA PRO A 357 -11.56 8.07 18.31
C PRO A 357 -13.06 8.07 18.68
N ALA A 358 -13.77 9.13 18.32
CA ALA A 358 -15.23 9.22 18.49
C ALA A 358 -16.01 8.59 17.33
N GLY A 359 -15.33 8.27 16.21
CA GLY A 359 -15.91 7.59 15.07
C GLY A 359 -16.20 6.12 15.36
N GLY A 360 -17.18 5.55 14.67
CA GLY A 360 -17.60 4.16 14.84
C GLY A 360 -17.33 3.30 13.63
N TRP A 361 -17.26 2.00 13.86
CA TRP A 361 -17.28 0.97 12.84
C TRP A 361 -18.72 0.47 12.62
N ASN A 362 -19.07 0.20 11.38
CA ASN A 362 -20.33 -0.47 11.06
C ASN A 362 -20.09 -1.63 10.09
N PHE A 363 -20.37 -2.84 10.55
CA PHE A 363 -20.18 -4.09 9.81
C PHE A 363 -21.50 -4.79 9.47
N SER A 364 -22.64 -4.07 9.55
CA SER A 364 -23.98 -4.63 9.35
C SER A 364 -24.19 -5.26 7.95
N GLU A 365 -23.41 -4.84 6.97
CA GLU A 365 -23.49 -5.38 5.60
C GLU A 365 -22.69 -6.69 5.43
N LEU A 366 -21.88 -7.09 6.42
CA LEU A 366 -21.09 -8.32 6.33
C LEU A 366 -21.91 -9.52 6.80
N SER A 367 -22.13 -10.45 5.89
CA SER A 367 -22.83 -11.72 6.17
C SER A 367 -21.81 -12.84 6.36
N TRP A 368 -21.52 -13.20 7.61
CA TRP A 368 -20.55 -14.23 7.96
C TRP A 368 -21.07 -15.65 7.63
N ARG A 369 -20.25 -16.45 6.97
CA ARG A 369 -20.52 -17.84 6.62
C ARG A 369 -19.95 -18.77 7.69
#